data_cbb2c299a4390d1b2ec4cb673f324773
#
_entry.id   cbb2c299a4390d1b2ec4cb673f324773
#
_cell.length_a   1.000
_cell.length_b   1.000
_cell.length_c   1.000
_cell.angle_alpha   90.00
_cell.angle_beta   90.00
_cell.angle_gamma   90.00
#
_symmetry.space_group_name_H-M   'P 1'
#
loop_
_entity.id
_entity.type
_entity.pdbx_description
1 polymer ?
#
loop_
_entity_poly.entity_id
_entity_poly.type
_entity_poly.pdbx_seq_one_letter_code
_entity_poly.pdbx_strand_id
1 'polypeptide(L)'
;MRIEPKKSEVKDKADDLFVSFVPMSAVDEYLQMITSSQERKLGEVRKGYTYFRNGDVLFAKITPCMENGKVAIARDLKNGIGFGTTEFHVIRASKEVLPEWIYYIVGQPSFREIAKTRMTGSAGQKRVPVQFLEKFKIPLPPVAEQKKIVARLDLLSEKIKNLREYQKSTASDFTSLEQSILSKAFNSNLM
;
A
#
# COMPACT_ATOMS: atom_id res chain seq x y z
N MET A 1 -14.27 -3.30 12.75
CA MET A 1 -13.81 -2.87 11.43
C MET A 1 -14.84 -3.24 10.35
N ARG A 2 -14.83 -2.59 9.18
CA ARG A 2 -15.70 -2.89 8.03
C ARG A 2 -14.82 -3.23 6.83
N ILE A 3 -15.16 -4.28 6.10
CA ILE A 3 -14.49 -4.64 4.86
C ILE A 3 -15.40 -4.27 3.69
N GLU A 4 -14.82 -3.76 2.59
CA GLU A 4 -15.53 -3.30 1.39
C GLU A 4 -16.60 -2.22 1.69
N PRO A 5 -16.21 -1.01 2.13
CA PRO A 5 -17.16 0.07 2.39
C PRO A 5 -17.98 0.41 1.13
N LYS A 6 -19.25 0.76 1.31
CA LYS A 6 -20.19 0.94 0.20
C LYS A 6 -20.03 2.29 -0.47
N LYS A 7 -20.08 2.32 -1.80
CA LYS A 7 -20.11 3.55 -2.63
C LYS A 7 -21.33 4.46 -2.34
N SER A 8 -22.36 3.93 -1.68
CA SER A 8 -23.51 4.73 -1.26
C SER A 8 -23.14 5.89 -0.32
N GLU A 9 -21.96 5.85 0.31
CA GLU A 9 -21.46 6.96 1.15
C GLU A 9 -21.18 8.25 0.34
N VAL A 10 -21.04 8.14 -0.98
CA VAL A 10 -20.80 9.27 -1.90
C VAL A 10 -21.88 9.45 -2.95
N LYS A 11 -23.06 8.80 -2.78
CA LYS A 11 -24.15 8.84 -3.78
C LYS A 11 -24.68 10.24 -4.03
N ASP A 12 -24.72 11.08 -2.98
CA ASP A 12 -25.29 12.43 -3.02
C ASP A 12 -24.24 13.51 -3.38
N LYS A 13 -23.00 13.10 -3.73
CA LYS A 13 -21.96 14.00 -4.20
C LYS A 13 -22.10 14.27 -5.70
N ALA A 14 -21.80 15.49 -6.12
CA ALA A 14 -21.86 15.88 -7.53
C ALA A 14 -20.84 15.10 -8.38
N ASP A 15 -21.21 14.78 -9.62
CA ASP A 15 -20.37 13.99 -10.53
C ASP A 15 -19.13 14.75 -11.03
N ASP A 16 -19.13 16.07 -10.99
CA ASP A 16 -18.00 16.94 -11.32
C ASP A 16 -17.00 17.13 -10.16
N LEU A 17 -17.31 16.62 -8.97
CA LEU A 17 -16.41 16.67 -7.82
C LEU A 17 -15.11 15.92 -8.14
N PHE A 18 -13.97 16.57 -7.96
CA PHE A 18 -12.66 15.92 -8.10
C PHE A 18 -12.35 15.03 -6.91
N VAL A 19 -11.85 13.82 -7.20
CA VAL A 19 -11.46 12.79 -6.23
C VAL A 19 -10.12 12.18 -6.63
N SER A 20 -9.44 11.54 -5.69
CA SER A 20 -8.20 10.82 -5.98
C SER A 20 -8.48 9.49 -6.66
N PHE A 21 -7.75 9.19 -7.73
CA PHE A 21 -7.73 7.87 -8.37
C PHE A 21 -6.37 7.22 -8.15
N VAL A 22 -6.37 6.01 -7.56
CA VAL A 22 -5.16 5.26 -7.19
C VAL A 22 -5.13 3.93 -7.96
N PRO A 23 -4.36 3.83 -9.04
CA PRO A 23 -4.14 2.55 -9.73
C PRO A 23 -3.23 1.64 -8.89
N MET A 24 -3.17 0.35 -9.21
CA MET A 24 -2.32 -0.62 -8.50
C MET A 24 -0.83 -0.25 -8.54
N SER A 25 -0.37 0.35 -9.64
CA SER A 25 1.01 0.82 -9.80
C SER A 25 1.40 1.96 -8.85
N ALA A 26 0.42 2.71 -8.36
CA ALA A 26 0.64 3.80 -7.42
C ALA A 26 0.82 3.34 -5.96
N VAL A 27 0.59 2.08 -5.66
CA VAL A 27 0.92 1.50 -4.35
C VAL A 27 2.27 0.81 -4.45
N ASP A 28 3.25 1.38 -3.75
CA ASP A 28 4.60 0.84 -3.70
C ASP A 28 4.66 -0.37 -2.73
N GLU A 29 5.33 -1.43 -3.15
CA GLU A 29 5.43 -2.67 -2.38
C GLU A 29 6.51 -2.64 -1.29
N TYR A 30 7.53 -1.78 -1.46
CA TYR A 30 8.63 -1.62 -0.52
C TYR A 30 8.34 -0.57 0.54
N LEU A 31 7.80 0.58 0.09
CA LEU A 31 7.41 1.68 0.97
C LEU A 31 6.05 1.44 1.63
N GLN A 32 5.28 0.52 1.05
CA GLN A 32 3.91 0.18 1.50
C GLN A 32 3.03 1.42 1.67
N MET A 33 3.07 2.31 0.69
CA MET A 33 2.34 3.57 0.67
C MET A 33 1.85 3.91 -0.74
N ILE A 34 0.90 4.83 -0.82
CA ILE A 34 0.50 5.46 -2.08
C ILE A 34 1.56 6.50 -2.43
N THR A 35 2.23 6.31 -3.57
CA THR A 35 3.31 7.22 -4.04
C THR A 35 2.80 8.29 -4.99
N SER A 36 1.63 8.07 -5.61
CA SER A 36 1.01 9.03 -6.52
C SER A 36 -0.49 8.79 -6.60
N SER A 37 -1.25 9.82 -6.98
CA SER A 37 -2.66 9.69 -7.33
C SER A 37 -2.98 10.63 -8.49
N GLN A 38 -4.00 10.27 -9.26
CA GLN A 38 -4.54 11.11 -10.33
C GLN A 38 -5.81 11.79 -9.82
N GLU A 39 -6.03 13.05 -10.17
CA GLU A 39 -7.32 13.67 -9.93
C GLU A 39 -8.28 13.30 -11.07
N ARG A 40 -9.46 12.80 -10.74
CA ARG A 40 -10.53 12.47 -11.68
C ARG A 40 -11.87 12.97 -11.18
N LYS A 41 -12.80 13.22 -12.08
CA LYS A 41 -14.17 13.55 -11.69
C LYS A 41 -14.87 12.33 -11.13
N LEU A 42 -15.68 12.52 -10.08
CA LEU A 42 -16.38 11.42 -9.39
C LEU A 42 -17.26 10.61 -10.36
N GLY A 43 -17.92 11.25 -11.31
CA GLY A 43 -18.73 10.58 -12.33
C GLY A 43 -17.96 9.56 -13.17
N GLU A 44 -16.69 9.83 -13.46
CA GLU A 44 -15.82 8.95 -14.26
C GLU A 44 -15.41 7.67 -13.51
N VAL A 45 -15.32 7.74 -12.18
CA VAL A 45 -14.78 6.66 -11.35
C VAL A 45 -15.84 5.97 -10.48
N ARG A 46 -17.03 6.51 -10.40
CA ARG A 46 -18.15 5.97 -9.60
C ARG A 46 -18.49 4.52 -9.98
N LYS A 47 -18.38 4.18 -11.27
CA LYS A 47 -18.60 2.81 -11.80
C LYS A 47 -17.26 2.14 -12.11
N GLY A 48 -17.18 0.84 -11.90
CA GLY A 48 -16.04 0.03 -12.33
C GLY A 48 -14.80 0.07 -11.39
N TYR A 49 -14.80 0.89 -10.34
CA TYR A 49 -13.65 1.06 -9.44
C TYR A 49 -14.03 0.84 -7.98
N THR A 50 -13.07 0.56 -7.12
CA THR A 50 -13.27 0.37 -5.68
C THR A 50 -13.21 1.71 -4.96
N TYR A 51 -14.20 1.98 -4.12
CA TYR A 51 -14.30 3.20 -3.32
C TYR A 51 -13.56 3.05 -1.99
N PHE A 52 -12.89 4.11 -1.57
CA PHE A 52 -12.31 4.27 -0.23
C PHE A 52 -12.24 5.76 0.14
N ARG A 53 -11.88 6.03 1.40
CA ARG A 53 -11.69 7.40 1.92
C ARG A 53 -10.42 7.49 2.77
N ASN A 54 -10.06 8.69 3.21
CA ASN A 54 -8.96 8.89 4.15
C ASN A 54 -9.12 7.99 5.40
N GLY A 55 -8.03 7.33 5.77
CA GLY A 55 -7.97 6.39 6.89
C GLY A 55 -8.34 4.95 6.53
N ASP A 56 -8.77 4.64 5.31
CA ASP A 56 -8.98 3.26 4.88
C ASP A 56 -7.65 2.59 4.54
N VAL A 57 -7.54 1.31 4.86
CA VAL A 57 -6.39 0.48 4.48
C VAL A 57 -6.71 -0.24 3.17
N LEU A 58 -5.86 -0.02 2.18
CA LEU A 58 -5.92 -0.69 0.88
C LEU A 58 -5.00 -1.91 0.92
N PHE A 59 -5.52 -3.08 0.62
CA PHE A 59 -4.78 -4.33 0.55
C PHE A 59 -4.97 -4.95 -0.83
N ALA A 60 -3.88 -5.12 -1.58
CA ALA A 60 -3.96 -5.79 -2.88
C ALA A 60 -4.39 -7.24 -2.70
N LYS A 61 -5.39 -7.69 -3.48
CA LYS A 61 -5.90 -9.05 -3.36
C LYS A 61 -5.39 -10.00 -4.44
N ILE A 62 -4.86 -9.47 -5.55
CA ILE A 62 -4.47 -10.25 -6.74
C ILE A 62 -2.97 -10.58 -6.75
N THR A 63 -2.61 -11.76 -7.29
CA THR A 63 -1.25 -12.17 -7.65
C THR A 63 -0.67 -11.24 -8.76
N PRO A 64 0.61 -10.84 -8.72
CA PRO A 64 1.58 -11.03 -7.62
C PRO A 64 1.55 -9.91 -6.58
N CYS A 65 0.67 -8.91 -6.74
CA CYS A 65 0.67 -7.67 -5.94
C CYS A 65 0.46 -7.93 -4.43
N MET A 66 -0.38 -8.90 -4.09
CA MET A 66 -0.59 -9.33 -2.70
C MET A 66 0.68 -9.95 -2.12
N GLU A 67 1.30 -10.84 -2.85
CA GLU A 67 2.51 -11.58 -2.43
C GLU A 67 3.69 -10.62 -2.28
N ASN A 68 3.78 -9.60 -3.15
CA ASN A 68 4.77 -8.53 -3.07
C ASN A 68 4.52 -7.55 -1.91
N GLY A 69 3.35 -7.59 -1.26
CA GLY A 69 3.06 -6.77 -0.09
C GLY A 69 2.51 -5.40 -0.40
N LYS A 70 1.84 -5.21 -1.52
CA LYS A 70 1.17 -3.94 -1.83
C LYS A 70 0.02 -3.69 -0.86
N VAL A 71 0.29 -2.85 0.13
CA VAL A 71 -0.63 -2.37 1.15
C VAL A 71 -0.37 -0.89 1.40
N ALA A 72 -1.40 -0.10 1.69
CA ALA A 72 -1.24 1.31 2.02
C ALA A 72 -2.41 1.81 2.88
N ILE A 73 -2.18 2.85 3.67
CA ILE A 73 -3.26 3.64 4.26
C ILE A 73 -3.56 4.79 3.29
N ALA A 74 -4.82 4.95 2.93
CA ALA A 74 -5.27 6.08 2.13
C ALA A 74 -5.19 7.36 2.95
N ARG A 75 -4.37 8.31 2.52
CA ARG A 75 -4.16 9.62 3.17
C ARG A 75 -4.13 10.71 2.11
N ASP A 76 -4.41 11.92 2.51
CA ASP A 76 -4.31 13.14 1.69
C ASP A 76 -5.07 13.04 0.34
N LEU A 77 -6.20 12.33 0.36
CA LEU A 77 -7.05 12.19 -0.81
C LEU A 77 -7.78 13.49 -1.11
N LYS A 78 -7.94 13.80 -2.40
CA LYS A 78 -8.73 14.94 -2.88
C LYS A 78 -10.14 14.83 -2.34
N ASN A 79 -10.60 15.86 -1.62
CA ASN A 79 -11.90 15.88 -0.92
C ASN A 79 -12.12 14.69 0.04
N GLY A 80 -11.05 14.05 0.50
CA GLY A 80 -11.10 12.87 1.38
C GLY A 80 -11.62 11.60 0.71
N ILE A 81 -11.81 11.60 -0.62
CA ILE A 81 -12.45 10.54 -1.40
C ILE A 81 -11.44 9.93 -2.37
N GLY A 82 -11.40 8.60 -2.40
CA GLY A 82 -10.57 7.86 -3.32
C GLY A 82 -11.33 6.76 -4.06
N PHE A 83 -10.87 6.51 -5.26
CA PHE A 83 -11.24 5.35 -6.07
C PHE A 83 -9.98 4.68 -6.60
N GLY A 84 -10.03 3.38 -6.82
CA GLY A 84 -8.89 2.64 -7.34
C GLY A 84 -9.30 1.35 -8.01
N THR A 85 -8.32 0.57 -8.40
CA THR A 85 -8.57 -0.72 -9.04
C THR A 85 -9.48 -1.62 -8.20
N THR A 86 -10.29 -2.43 -8.88
CA THR A 86 -11.13 -3.46 -8.26
C THR A 86 -10.30 -4.56 -7.57
N GLU A 87 -9.00 -4.58 -7.77
CA GLU A 87 -8.08 -5.55 -7.18
C GLU A 87 -7.58 -5.13 -5.77
N PHE A 88 -8.15 -4.10 -5.17
CA PHE A 88 -8.01 -3.82 -3.75
C PHE A 88 -9.14 -4.42 -2.93
N HIS A 89 -8.78 -4.97 -1.77
CA HIS A 89 -9.66 -4.99 -0.62
C HIS A 89 -9.50 -3.71 0.18
N VAL A 90 -10.60 -3.13 0.61
CA VAL A 90 -10.62 -1.92 1.43
C VAL A 90 -11.05 -2.28 2.84
N ILE A 91 -10.21 -1.98 3.82
CA ILE A 91 -10.48 -2.29 5.23
C ILE A 91 -10.61 -0.98 5.99
N ARG A 92 -11.79 -0.71 6.52
CA ARG A 92 -12.08 0.48 7.31
C ARG A 92 -12.00 0.17 8.79
N ALA A 93 -11.18 0.93 9.48
CA ALA A 93 -11.06 0.87 10.93
C ALA A 93 -12.38 1.22 11.63
N SER A 94 -12.54 0.79 12.88
CA SER A 94 -13.60 1.20 13.79
C SER A 94 -13.01 2.04 14.93
N LYS A 95 -13.85 2.50 15.85
CA LYS A 95 -13.37 3.25 17.03
C LYS A 95 -12.42 2.45 17.94
N GLU A 96 -12.44 1.12 17.84
CA GLU A 96 -11.67 0.18 18.67
C GLU A 96 -10.36 -0.26 18.05
N VAL A 97 -10.15 0.01 16.76
CA VAL A 97 -8.96 -0.41 16.03
C VAL A 97 -8.43 0.71 15.15
N LEU A 98 -7.11 0.98 15.25
CA LEU A 98 -6.45 1.99 14.44
C LEU A 98 -6.22 1.51 13.00
N PRO A 99 -6.29 2.40 11.99
CA PRO A 99 -5.90 2.05 10.62
C PRO A 99 -4.47 1.50 10.55
N GLU A 100 -3.54 2.11 11.26
CA GLU A 100 -2.13 1.70 11.33
C GLU A 100 -1.98 0.30 11.93
N TRP A 101 -2.82 -0.05 12.91
CA TRP A 101 -2.85 -1.40 13.49
C TRP A 101 -3.21 -2.45 12.46
N ILE A 102 -4.27 -2.19 11.69
CA ILE A 102 -4.69 -3.07 10.58
C ILE A 102 -3.59 -3.16 9.53
N TYR A 103 -3.05 -2.01 9.13
CA TYR A 103 -1.98 -1.90 8.13
C TYR A 103 -0.77 -2.76 8.49
N TYR A 104 -0.26 -2.65 9.72
CA TYR A 104 0.87 -3.47 10.15
C TYR A 104 0.55 -4.96 10.20
N ILE A 105 -0.68 -5.35 10.55
CA ILE A 105 -1.07 -6.76 10.55
C ILE A 105 -1.13 -7.33 9.12
N VAL A 106 -1.84 -6.68 8.21
CA VAL A 106 -2.00 -7.20 6.84
C VAL A 106 -0.74 -7.03 5.99
N GLY A 107 0.15 -6.11 6.38
CA GLY A 107 1.45 -5.93 5.74
C GLY A 107 2.49 -6.98 6.12
N GLN A 108 2.29 -7.77 7.21
CA GLN A 108 3.24 -8.78 7.64
C GLN A 108 3.42 -9.90 6.63
N PRO A 109 4.67 -10.38 6.42
CA PRO A 109 4.92 -11.56 5.59
C PRO A 109 4.12 -12.79 6.05
N SER A 110 4.02 -13.04 7.36
CA SER A 110 3.26 -14.16 7.92
C SER A 110 1.77 -14.11 7.56
N PHE A 111 1.15 -12.92 7.60
CA PHE A 111 -0.23 -12.75 7.16
C PHE A 111 -0.38 -13.07 5.66
N ARG A 112 0.54 -12.56 4.83
CA ARG A 112 0.51 -12.76 3.37
C ARG A 112 0.69 -14.25 3.00
N GLU A 113 1.56 -14.97 3.70
CA GLU A 113 1.71 -16.42 3.50
C GLU A 113 0.41 -17.18 3.80
N ILE A 114 -0.29 -16.84 4.90
CA ILE A 114 -1.59 -17.43 5.21
C ILE A 114 -2.61 -17.04 4.13
N ALA A 115 -2.67 -15.77 3.72
CA ALA A 115 -3.57 -15.30 2.68
C ALA A 115 -3.32 -16.02 1.35
N LYS A 116 -2.07 -16.25 0.97
CA LYS A 116 -1.65 -16.98 -0.22
C LYS A 116 -2.22 -18.40 -0.28
N THR A 117 -2.25 -19.12 0.85
CA THR A 117 -2.83 -20.47 0.91
C THR A 117 -4.35 -20.46 0.70
N ARG A 118 -5.01 -19.32 0.83
CA ARG A 118 -6.46 -19.14 0.67
C ARG A 118 -6.88 -18.52 -0.65
N MET A 119 -5.92 -18.15 -1.50
CA MET A 119 -6.20 -17.57 -2.80
C MET A 119 -6.91 -18.54 -3.73
N THR A 120 -7.88 -18.02 -4.49
CA THR A 120 -8.66 -18.74 -5.48
C THR A 120 -8.53 -18.09 -6.87
N GLY A 121 -8.77 -18.84 -7.93
CA GLY A 121 -8.68 -18.39 -9.33
C GLY A 121 -7.67 -19.17 -10.15
N SER A 122 -7.52 -18.78 -11.41
CA SER A 122 -6.59 -19.41 -12.36
C SER A 122 -5.13 -19.05 -12.04
N ALA A 123 -4.20 -19.86 -12.53
CA ALA A 123 -2.76 -19.60 -12.39
C ALA A 123 -2.40 -18.18 -12.88
N GLY A 124 -1.63 -17.45 -12.09
CA GLY A 124 -1.24 -16.06 -12.40
C GLY A 124 -2.32 -14.99 -12.14
N GLN A 125 -3.57 -15.38 -11.82
CA GLN A 125 -4.67 -14.45 -11.54
C GLN A 125 -5.46 -14.84 -10.29
N LYS A 126 -4.79 -15.42 -9.30
CA LYS A 126 -5.41 -15.77 -8.02
C LYS A 126 -5.72 -14.52 -7.19
N ARG A 127 -6.78 -14.60 -6.39
CA ARG A 127 -7.22 -13.52 -5.52
C ARG A 127 -7.53 -14.03 -4.11
N VAL A 128 -7.21 -13.22 -3.12
CA VAL A 128 -7.62 -13.46 -1.73
C VAL A 128 -9.13 -13.23 -1.64
N PRO A 129 -9.93 -14.21 -1.20
CA PRO A 129 -11.37 -14.03 -1.02
C PRO A 129 -11.66 -13.07 0.13
N VAL A 130 -12.71 -12.24 0.01
CA VAL A 130 -13.12 -11.31 1.07
C VAL A 130 -13.46 -12.05 2.37
N GLN A 131 -14.03 -13.24 2.27
CA GLN A 131 -14.39 -14.10 3.40
C GLN A 131 -13.17 -14.50 4.25
N PHE A 132 -11.98 -14.55 3.65
CA PHE A 132 -10.75 -14.77 4.42
C PHE A 132 -10.51 -13.58 5.38
N LEU A 133 -10.58 -12.35 4.87
CA LEU A 133 -10.39 -11.15 5.70
C LEU A 133 -11.46 -11.02 6.79
N GLU A 134 -12.71 -11.33 6.46
CA GLU A 134 -13.84 -11.26 7.42
C GLU A 134 -13.69 -12.23 8.59
N LYS A 135 -13.10 -13.41 8.33
CA LYS A 135 -12.90 -14.47 9.33
C LYS A 135 -11.57 -14.42 10.04
N PHE A 136 -10.63 -13.62 9.52
CA PHE A 136 -9.28 -13.53 10.09
C PHE A 136 -9.32 -12.81 11.43
N LYS A 137 -8.91 -13.53 12.49
CA LYS A 137 -8.84 -12.98 13.85
C LYS A 137 -7.52 -12.24 14.03
N ILE A 138 -7.62 -10.98 14.44
CA ILE A 138 -6.45 -10.16 14.79
C ILE A 138 -6.40 -9.95 16.30
N PRO A 139 -5.20 -9.86 16.91
CA PRO A 139 -5.08 -9.41 18.29
C PRO A 139 -5.59 -7.98 18.39
N LEU A 140 -6.40 -7.68 19.39
CA LEU A 140 -7.03 -6.38 19.57
C LEU A 140 -6.79 -5.87 21.00
N PRO A 141 -5.59 -5.35 21.32
CA PRO A 141 -5.34 -4.69 22.59
C PRO A 141 -6.10 -3.35 22.67
N PRO A 142 -6.24 -2.77 23.87
CA PRO A 142 -6.84 -1.45 24.02
C PRO A 142 -6.18 -0.39 23.11
N VAL A 143 -6.95 0.59 22.63
CA VAL A 143 -6.47 1.61 21.67
C VAL A 143 -5.22 2.33 22.17
N ALA A 144 -5.10 2.56 23.48
CA ALA A 144 -3.91 3.19 24.08
C ALA A 144 -2.64 2.34 23.87
N GLU A 145 -2.77 1.03 23.93
CA GLU A 145 -1.67 0.08 23.68
C GLU A 145 -1.37 -0.01 22.17
N GLN A 146 -2.40 -0.09 21.33
CA GLN A 146 -2.23 -0.03 19.88
C GLN A 146 -1.40 1.21 19.48
N LYS A 147 -1.74 2.40 20.00
CA LYS A 147 -0.99 3.65 19.75
C LYS A 147 0.48 3.55 20.12
N LYS A 148 0.80 2.98 21.29
CA LYS A 148 2.19 2.80 21.73
C LYS A 148 2.97 1.88 20.80
N ILE A 149 2.37 0.76 20.42
CA ILE A 149 3.00 -0.22 19.53
C ILE A 149 3.18 0.38 18.14
N VAL A 150 2.14 1.00 17.58
CA VAL A 150 2.17 1.68 16.27
C VAL A 150 3.27 2.73 16.23
N ALA A 151 3.35 3.62 17.21
CA ALA A 151 4.39 4.65 17.26
C ALA A 151 5.82 4.05 17.25
N ARG A 152 6.02 2.92 17.91
CA ARG A 152 7.31 2.20 17.87
C ARG A 152 7.59 1.58 16.51
N LEU A 153 6.56 1.01 15.88
CA LEU A 153 6.68 0.42 14.53
C LEU A 153 6.94 1.51 13.47
N ASP A 154 6.27 2.65 13.57
CA ASP A 154 6.50 3.79 12.67
C ASP A 154 7.95 4.28 12.76
N LEU A 155 8.49 4.45 13.97
CA LEU A 155 9.89 4.84 14.18
C LEU A 155 10.87 3.81 13.59
N LEU A 156 10.60 2.52 13.74
CA LEU A 156 11.43 1.46 13.16
C LEU A 156 11.33 1.44 11.63
N SER A 157 10.14 1.63 11.09
CA SER A 157 9.90 1.69 9.63
C SER A 157 10.64 2.86 9.00
N GLU A 158 10.63 4.03 9.65
CA GLU A 158 11.39 5.21 9.21
C GLU A 158 12.91 4.94 9.20
N LYS A 159 13.43 4.35 10.28
CA LYS A 159 14.85 3.96 10.34
C LYS A 159 15.23 2.99 9.22
N ILE A 160 14.39 1.98 8.96
CA ILE A 160 14.62 1.02 7.89
C ILE A 160 14.60 1.72 6.52
N LYS A 161 13.68 2.64 6.30
CA LYS A 161 13.62 3.46 5.07
C LYS A 161 14.92 4.23 4.88
N ASN A 162 15.37 4.96 5.88
CA ASN A 162 16.60 5.73 5.82
C ASN A 162 17.83 4.85 5.54
N LEU A 163 17.92 3.69 6.19
CA LEU A 163 19.01 2.74 5.93
C LEU A 163 19.00 2.22 4.48
N ARG A 164 17.85 1.94 3.92
CA ARG A 164 17.72 1.52 2.51
C ARG A 164 18.15 2.64 1.55
N GLU A 165 17.79 3.88 1.84
CA GLU A 165 18.22 5.05 1.05
C GLU A 165 19.74 5.21 1.09
N TYR A 166 20.39 5.08 2.26
CA TYR A 166 21.84 5.07 2.39
C TYR A 166 22.49 3.93 1.62
N GLN A 167 21.97 2.71 1.72
CA GLN A 167 22.48 1.57 0.96
C GLN A 167 22.39 1.81 -0.55
N LYS A 168 21.28 2.37 -1.04
CA LYS A 168 21.11 2.71 -2.45
C LYS A 168 22.10 3.77 -2.91
N SER A 169 22.33 4.82 -2.11
CA SER A 169 23.31 5.86 -2.39
C SER A 169 24.72 5.26 -2.46
N THR A 170 25.11 4.50 -1.44
CA THR A 170 26.42 3.84 -1.39
C THR A 170 26.66 2.92 -2.60
N ALA A 171 25.65 2.15 -3.01
CA ALA A 171 25.75 1.30 -4.21
C ALA A 171 25.99 2.12 -5.49
N SER A 172 25.31 3.27 -5.61
CA SER A 172 25.52 4.21 -6.72
C SER A 172 26.92 4.80 -6.71
N ASP A 173 27.45 5.16 -5.52
CA ASP A 173 28.80 5.71 -5.36
C ASP A 173 29.86 4.69 -5.76
N PHE A 174 29.71 3.42 -5.40
CA PHE A 174 30.61 2.34 -5.84
C PHE A 174 30.60 2.18 -7.37
N THR A 175 29.42 2.20 -8.01
CA THR A 175 29.33 2.13 -9.47
C THR A 175 30.03 3.30 -10.14
N SER A 176 29.87 4.51 -9.61
CA SER A 176 30.52 5.72 -10.12
C SER A 176 32.04 5.67 -9.94
N LEU A 177 32.50 5.15 -8.81
CA LEU A 177 33.93 4.97 -8.54
C LEU A 177 34.54 3.95 -9.51
N GLU A 178 33.90 2.82 -9.73
CA GLU A 178 34.33 1.80 -10.68
C GLU A 178 34.47 2.37 -12.10
N GLN A 179 33.47 3.10 -12.57
CA GLN A 179 33.51 3.79 -13.87
C GLN A 179 34.67 4.78 -13.96
N SER A 180 34.90 5.55 -12.88
CA SER A 180 36.02 6.50 -12.83
C SER A 180 37.38 5.81 -12.90
N ILE A 181 37.55 4.69 -12.19
CA ILE A 181 38.80 3.91 -12.21
C ILE A 181 39.06 3.35 -13.63
N LEU A 182 38.03 2.72 -14.21
CA LEU A 182 38.12 2.16 -15.56
C LEU A 182 38.45 3.24 -16.58
N SER A 183 37.77 4.38 -16.54
CA SER A 183 38.05 5.53 -17.44
C SER A 183 39.48 6.02 -17.32
N LYS A 184 39.99 6.17 -16.08
CA LYS A 184 41.39 6.59 -15.86
C LYS A 184 42.39 5.55 -16.38
N ALA A 185 42.13 4.26 -16.11
CA ALA A 185 43.02 3.19 -16.56
C ALA A 185 43.11 3.10 -18.08
N PHE A 186 42.00 3.23 -18.78
CA PHE A 186 41.98 3.19 -20.25
C PHE A 186 42.53 4.48 -20.88
N ASN A 187 42.28 5.65 -20.30
CA ASN A 187 42.83 6.92 -20.82
C ASN A 187 44.34 7.05 -20.55
N SER A 188 44.88 6.44 -19.50
CA SER A 188 46.34 6.45 -19.23
C SER A 188 47.13 5.53 -20.14
N ASN A 189 46.53 4.58 -20.80
CA ASN A 189 47.14 3.66 -21.74
C ASN A 189 47.10 4.18 -23.21
N LEU A 190 46.55 5.35 -23.46
CA LEU A 190 46.46 5.99 -24.79
C LEU A 190 47.44 7.16 -24.97
N MET A 191 48.33 7.39 -24.00
CA MET A 191 49.52 8.25 -24.09
C MET A 191 50.75 7.37 -24.01
#